data_3fd271867223bc42249f5b71109b5c51
#
_entry.id   3fd271867223bc42249f5b71109b5c51
#
_cell.length_a   1.000
_cell.length_b   1.000
_cell.length_c   1.000
_cell.angle_alpha   90.00
_cell.angle_beta   90.00
_cell.angle_gamma   90.00
#
_symmetry.space_group_name_H-M   'P 1'
#
loop_
_entity.id
_entity.type
_entity.pdbx_description
1 polymer ?
#
loop_
_entity_poly.entity_id
_entity_poly.type
_entity_poly.pdbx_seq_one_letter_code
_entity_poly.pdbx_strand_id
1 'polypeptide(L)'
;DLSEEVARIYGYDRIPAKNFKAEIRTGGLTDRQKFEKKIGQLMRSCGYTEIMTFSFVSPKSLDKICLPSDHELRNCLRIMNPLGEDTSVMRTTGLPSLLEVSARNFSFRAERAAIYELATVYIPSESENELPEEKKILTAGIYGEGTDFFTVKGAVEQVLSQLHISKVRFRPCDDAPSYHPGSTA
;
A
#
# COMPACT_ATOMS: atom_id res chain seq x y z
N ASP A 1 19.51 -12.86 -21.13
CA ASP A 1 19.87 -14.26 -20.90
C ASP A 1 20.73 -14.80 -22.07
N LEU A 2 20.18 -15.13 -23.29
CA LEU A 2 20.96 -15.64 -24.39
C LEU A 2 22.12 -14.71 -24.83
N SER A 3 21.87 -13.41 -24.86
CA SER A 3 22.89 -12.41 -25.19
C SER A 3 24.03 -12.38 -24.17
N GLU A 4 23.70 -12.59 -22.90
CA GLU A 4 24.63 -12.68 -21.79
C GLU A 4 25.49 -13.92 -21.91
N GLU A 5 24.92 -15.09 -22.22
CA GLU A 5 25.65 -16.32 -22.46
C GLU A 5 26.62 -16.23 -23.67
N VAL A 6 26.15 -15.61 -24.76
CA VAL A 6 27.03 -15.34 -25.92
C VAL A 6 28.17 -14.41 -25.52
N ALA A 7 27.91 -13.35 -24.79
CA ALA A 7 28.93 -12.42 -24.31
C ALA A 7 29.94 -13.10 -23.38
N ARG A 8 29.48 -14.01 -22.51
CA ARG A 8 30.32 -14.79 -21.59
C ARG A 8 31.28 -15.72 -22.36
N ILE A 9 30.78 -16.42 -23.38
CA ILE A 9 31.62 -17.34 -24.21
C ILE A 9 32.56 -16.54 -25.12
N TYR A 10 32.09 -15.42 -25.69
CA TYR A 10 32.91 -14.55 -26.52
C TYR A 10 34.05 -13.90 -25.74
N GLY A 11 33.85 -13.60 -24.48
CA GLY A 11 34.75 -12.90 -23.57
C GLY A 11 34.37 -11.42 -23.40
N TYR A 12 34.04 -11.02 -22.19
CA TYR A 12 33.69 -9.62 -21.88
C TYR A 12 34.84 -8.64 -22.15
N ASP A 13 36.08 -9.09 -22.03
CA ASP A 13 37.30 -8.34 -22.34
C ASP A 13 37.43 -7.95 -23.81
N ARG A 14 36.75 -8.67 -24.70
CA ARG A 14 36.72 -8.40 -26.16
C ARG A 14 35.62 -7.43 -26.57
N ILE A 15 34.69 -7.10 -25.66
CA ILE A 15 33.60 -6.17 -25.93
C ILE A 15 34.13 -4.75 -25.68
N PRO A 16 34.21 -3.89 -26.70
CA PRO A 16 34.73 -2.54 -26.52
C PRO A 16 33.82 -1.72 -25.65
N ALA A 17 34.35 -1.06 -24.61
CA ALA A 17 33.63 -0.13 -23.80
C ALA A 17 33.16 1.08 -24.64
N LYS A 18 31.89 1.41 -24.56
CA LYS A 18 31.33 2.61 -25.20
C LYS A 18 30.90 3.59 -24.13
N ASN A 19 31.29 4.85 -24.30
CA ASN A 19 30.81 5.92 -23.46
C ASN A 19 29.29 6.07 -23.64
N PHE A 20 28.59 6.13 -22.52
CA PHE A 20 27.17 6.41 -22.53
C PHE A 20 26.95 7.85 -23.00
N LYS A 21 26.12 8.02 -24.01
CA LYS A 21 25.68 9.34 -24.48
C LYS A 21 24.22 9.52 -24.13
N ALA A 22 23.93 10.46 -23.23
CA ALA A 22 22.57 10.83 -22.86
C ALA A 22 22.45 12.35 -22.71
N GLU A 23 21.27 12.85 -22.95
CA GLU A 23 20.94 14.22 -22.63
C GLU A 23 20.93 14.40 -21.10
N ILE A 24 21.75 15.33 -20.62
CA ILE A 24 21.80 15.66 -19.19
C ILE A 24 20.55 16.48 -18.86
N ARG A 25 19.71 15.96 -18.00
CA ARG A 25 18.53 16.66 -17.47
C ARG A 25 18.68 16.84 -15.97
N THR A 26 18.21 17.97 -15.47
CA THR A 26 18.15 18.19 -14.03
C THR A 26 17.22 17.17 -13.40
N GLY A 27 17.74 16.38 -12.47
CA GLY A 27 16.93 15.44 -11.69
C GLY A 27 15.97 16.18 -10.77
N GLY A 28 14.87 15.54 -10.42
CA GLY A 28 13.89 16.08 -9.47
C GLY A 28 12.71 15.15 -9.28
N LEU A 29 11.92 15.41 -8.25
CA LEU A 29 10.68 14.70 -8.01
C LEU A 29 9.57 15.25 -8.90
N THR A 30 8.76 14.37 -9.48
CA THR A 30 7.49 14.76 -10.11
C THR A 30 6.54 15.33 -9.06
N ASP A 31 5.51 16.04 -9.50
CA ASP A 31 4.54 16.60 -8.54
C ASP A 31 3.79 15.52 -7.77
N ARG A 32 3.51 14.39 -8.42
CA ARG A 32 2.96 13.19 -7.73
C ARG A 32 3.91 12.69 -6.65
N GLN A 33 5.19 12.53 -6.94
CA GLN A 33 6.19 12.10 -5.94
C GLN A 33 6.35 13.10 -4.80
N LYS A 34 6.29 14.42 -5.08
CA LYS A 34 6.29 15.45 -4.04
C LYS A 34 5.06 15.34 -3.14
N PHE A 35 3.89 15.09 -3.74
CA PHE A 35 2.64 14.89 -3.01
C PHE A 35 2.69 13.65 -2.12
N GLU A 36 3.11 12.50 -2.64
CA GLU A 36 3.29 11.26 -1.89
C GLU A 36 4.28 11.46 -0.72
N LYS A 37 5.41 12.13 -0.97
CA LYS A 37 6.38 12.48 0.06
C LYS A 37 5.79 13.38 1.14
N LYS A 38 4.96 14.35 0.76
CA LYS A 38 4.26 15.25 1.70
C LYS A 38 3.31 14.45 2.59
N ILE A 39 2.52 13.52 2.04
CA ILE A 39 1.66 12.63 2.84
C ILE A 39 2.48 11.87 3.89
N GLY A 40 3.58 11.24 3.49
CA GLY A 40 4.46 10.53 4.42
C GLY A 40 5.04 11.44 5.51
N GLN A 41 5.42 12.69 5.18
CA GLN A 41 5.87 13.66 6.18
C GLN A 41 4.75 14.02 7.18
N LEU A 42 3.54 14.23 6.69
CA LEU A 42 2.38 14.55 7.55
C LEU A 42 2.02 13.39 8.47
N MET A 43 1.99 12.16 7.98
CA MET A 43 1.74 10.98 8.82
C MET A 43 2.80 10.84 9.93
N ARG A 44 4.08 11.01 9.60
CA ARG A 44 5.15 10.99 10.62
C ARG A 44 5.01 12.14 11.62
N SER A 45 4.58 13.33 11.20
CA SER A 45 4.33 14.44 12.13
C SER A 45 3.14 14.18 13.06
N CYS A 46 2.19 13.32 12.66
CA CYS A 46 1.11 12.81 13.50
C CYS A 46 1.54 11.64 14.41
N GLY A 47 2.83 11.27 14.40
CA GLY A 47 3.38 10.19 15.24
C GLY A 47 3.22 8.79 14.67
N TYR A 48 2.90 8.64 13.39
CA TYR A 48 2.81 7.34 12.73
C TYR A 48 4.16 6.91 12.14
N THR A 49 4.45 5.63 12.22
CA THR A 49 5.61 4.98 11.61
C THR A 49 5.22 4.39 10.26
N GLU A 50 6.03 4.64 9.25
CA GLU A 50 5.83 4.05 7.92
C GLU A 50 6.17 2.56 7.93
N ILE A 51 5.30 1.77 7.30
CA ILE A 51 5.55 0.36 7.03
C ILE A 51 5.49 0.11 5.53
N MET A 52 6.14 -0.94 5.08
CA MET A 52 6.02 -1.46 3.72
C MET A 52 5.69 -2.94 3.79
N THR A 53 4.63 -3.34 3.08
CA THR A 53 4.17 -4.71 3.02
C THR A 53 4.15 -5.21 1.58
N PHE A 54 4.08 -6.53 1.41
CA PHE A 54 4.02 -7.12 0.07
C PHE A 54 2.72 -6.79 -0.65
N SER A 55 2.83 -6.54 -1.95
CA SER A 55 1.66 -6.39 -2.83
C SER A 55 1.01 -7.73 -3.18
N PHE A 56 1.75 -8.83 -3.04
CA PHE A 56 1.25 -10.20 -3.22
C PHE A 56 0.75 -10.72 -1.89
N VAL A 57 -0.51 -11.15 -1.86
CA VAL A 57 -1.18 -11.59 -0.65
C VAL A 57 -1.94 -12.90 -0.86
N SER A 58 -2.36 -13.52 0.23
CA SER A 58 -3.28 -14.65 0.17
C SER A 58 -4.70 -14.17 -0.10
N PRO A 59 -5.47 -14.84 -0.96
CA PRO A 59 -6.90 -14.57 -1.09
C PRO A 59 -7.66 -14.74 0.25
N LYS A 60 -7.18 -15.58 1.15
CA LYS A 60 -7.72 -15.78 2.51
C LYS A 60 -7.52 -14.57 3.44
N SER A 61 -6.64 -13.62 3.07
CA SER A 61 -6.44 -12.41 3.87
C SER A 61 -7.70 -11.54 3.95
N LEU A 62 -8.56 -11.61 2.93
CA LEU A 62 -9.82 -10.89 2.89
C LEU A 62 -10.88 -11.50 3.83
N ASP A 63 -10.78 -12.79 4.15
CA ASP A 63 -11.63 -13.45 5.15
C ASP A 63 -11.31 -12.92 6.56
N LYS A 64 -10.03 -12.63 6.83
CA LYS A 64 -9.58 -12.09 8.13
C LYS A 64 -10.16 -10.72 8.46
N ILE A 65 -10.55 -9.95 7.44
CA ILE A 65 -11.21 -8.64 7.59
C ILE A 65 -12.72 -8.71 7.38
N CYS A 66 -13.30 -9.90 7.45
CA CYS A 66 -14.75 -10.14 7.42
C CYS A 66 -15.46 -9.62 6.15
N LEU A 67 -14.76 -9.54 5.01
CA LEU A 67 -15.43 -9.14 3.77
C LEU A 67 -16.42 -10.21 3.29
N PRO A 68 -17.64 -9.85 2.90
CA PRO A 68 -18.60 -10.75 2.26
C PRO A 68 -18.03 -11.43 1.01
N SER A 69 -18.54 -12.61 0.67
CA SER A 69 -18.03 -13.41 -0.47
C SER A 69 -18.23 -12.72 -1.83
N ASP A 70 -19.21 -11.85 -1.94
CA ASP A 70 -19.59 -11.08 -3.13
C ASP A 70 -19.03 -9.66 -3.15
N HIS A 71 -18.20 -9.28 -2.17
CA HIS A 71 -17.65 -7.93 -2.08
C HIS A 71 -16.67 -7.66 -3.24
N GLU A 72 -16.76 -6.47 -3.84
CA GLU A 72 -15.93 -6.04 -4.99
C GLU A 72 -14.42 -6.20 -4.77
N LEU A 73 -13.92 -5.93 -3.55
CA LEU A 73 -12.50 -6.08 -3.21
C LEU A 73 -12.00 -7.53 -3.28
N ARG A 74 -12.88 -8.53 -3.41
CA ARG A 74 -12.49 -9.92 -3.63
C ARG A 74 -12.16 -10.24 -5.08
N ASN A 75 -12.50 -9.34 -6.00
CA ASN A 75 -12.06 -9.45 -7.38
C ASN A 75 -10.57 -9.07 -7.47
N CYS A 76 -9.70 -10.02 -7.19
CA CYS A 76 -8.24 -9.84 -7.17
C CYS A 76 -7.60 -10.40 -8.44
N LEU A 77 -6.56 -9.73 -8.92
CA LEU A 77 -5.68 -10.27 -9.96
C LEU A 77 -4.93 -11.49 -9.45
N ARG A 78 -5.00 -12.59 -10.18
CA ARG A 78 -4.24 -13.81 -9.87
C ARG A 78 -2.86 -13.77 -10.51
N ILE A 79 -1.86 -14.17 -9.74
CA ILE A 79 -0.50 -14.36 -10.25
C ILE A 79 -0.44 -15.68 -11.01
N MET A 80 0.11 -15.65 -12.22
CA MET A 80 0.17 -16.85 -13.09
C MET A 80 1.07 -17.95 -12.51
N ASN A 81 2.18 -17.57 -11.89
CA ASN A 81 3.19 -18.49 -11.32
C ASN A 81 3.58 -18.02 -9.91
N PRO A 82 2.65 -18.08 -8.92
CA PRO A 82 2.92 -17.60 -7.57
C PRO A 82 3.96 -18.48 -6.86
N LEU A 83 4.71 -17.90 -5.93
CA LEU A 83 5.63 -18.65 -5.08
C LEU A 83 4.91 -19.60 -4.13
N GLY A 84 3.65 -19.30 -3.78
CA GLY A 84 2.79 -20.10 -2.92
C GLY A 84 1.40 -19.51 -2.85
N GLU A 85 0.46 -20.23 -2.19
CA GLU A 85 -0.93 -19.77 -2.03
C GLU A 85 -0.98 -18.42 -1.29
N ASP A 86 -0.08 -18.21 -0.33
CA ASP A 86 -0.03 -16.98 0.49
C ASP A 86 0.38 -15.73 -0.29
N THR A 87 0.84 -15.87 -1.53
CA THR A 87 1.28 -14.79 -2.40
C THR A 87 0.67 -14.89 -3.80
N SER A 88 -0.54 -15.46 -3.89
CA SER A 88 -1.13 -15.85 -5.17
C SER A 88 -1.99 -14.79 -5.84
N VAL A 89 -2.30 -13.70 -5.14
CA VAL A 89 -3.10 -12.59 -5.70
C VAL A 89 -2.47 -11.23 -5.39
N MET A 90 -2.79 -10.25 -6.22
CA MET A 90 -2.47 -8.84 -5.97
C MET A 90 -3.49 -8.25 -5.00
N ARG A 91 -3.03 -7.45 -4.03
CA ARG A 91 -3.91 -6.81 -3.05
C ARG A 91 -4.82 -5.76 -3.68
N THR A 92 -6.07 -5.75 -3.27
CA THR A 92 -7.07 -4.72 -3.59
C THR A 92 -7.27 -3.72 -2.45
N THR A 93 -6.73 -4.01 -1.27
CA THR A 93 -6.74 -3.15 -0.08
C THR A 93 -5.48 -3.38 0.76
N GLY A 94 -5.04 -2.37 1.50
CA GLY A 94 -3.91 -2.47 2.42
C GLY A 94 -4.30 -2.93 3.84
N LEU A 95 -5.60 -3.02 4.15
CA LEU A 95 -6.08 -3.28 5.51
C LEU A 95 -5.60 -4.62 6.09
N PRO A 96 -5.68 -5.77 5.40
CA PRO A 96 -5.21 -7.04 5.95
C PRO A 96 -3.73 -6.99 6.33
N SER A 97 -2.89 -6.45 5.45
CA SER A 97 -1.44 -6.36 5.67
C SER A 97 -1.09 -5.46 6.86
N LEU A 98 -1.78 -4.33 7.00
CA LEU A 98 -1.61 -3.42 8.14
C LEU A 98 -2.00 -4.11 9.45
N LEU A 99 -3.12 -4.84 9.47
CA LEU A 99 -3.56 -5.59 10.65
C LEU A 99 -2.60 -6.72 11.01
N GLU A 100 -2.02 -7.41 10.03
CA GLU A 100 -1.01 -8.45 10.26
C GLU A 100 0.26 -7.88 10.91
N VAL A 101 0.73 -6.71 10.44
CA VAL A 101 1.86 -6.01 11.07
C VAL A 101 1.51 -5.56 12.49
N SER A 102 0.30 -5.04 12.69
CA SER A 102 -0.20 -4.66 14.02
C SER A 102 -0.23 -5.86 14.98
N ALA A 103 -0.81 -6.97 14.53
CA ALA A 103 -0.90 -8.20 15.32
C ALA A 103 0.48 -8.77 15.66
N ARG A 104 1.43 -8.72 14.72
CA ARG A 104 2.81 -9.13 14.96
C ARG A 104 3.47 -8.26 16.04
N ASN A 105 3.37 -6.94 15.94
CA ASN A 105 3.92 -6.02 16.94
C ASN A 105 3.30 -6.29 18.33
N PHE A 106 1.98 -6.46 18.38
CA PHE A 106 1.28 -6.82 19.62
C PHE A 106 1.79 -8.15 20.22
N SER A 107 2.02 -9.15 19.39
CA SER A 107 2.57 -10.44 19.81
C SER A 107 3.99 -10.32 20.38
N PHE A 108 4.77 -9.35 19.91
CA PHE A 108 6.07 -8.99 20.48
C PHE A 108 5.98 -8.03 21.67
N ARG A 109 4.78 -7.89 22.25
CA ARG A 109 4.52 -7.05 23.44
C ARG A 109 4.78 -5.54 23.23
N ALA A 110 4.67 -5.06 22.01
CA ALA A 110 4.60 -3.62 21.80
C ALA A 110 3.26 -3.13 22.33
N GLU A 111 3.27 -2.36 23.41
CA GLU A 111 2.07 -1.87 24.09
C GLU A 111 1.28 -0.87 23.24
N ARG A 112 1.95 -0.20 22.31
CA ARG A 112 1.35 0.77 21.39
C ARG A 112 2.07 0.74 20.06
N ALA A 113 1.29 0.85 18.97
CA ALA A 113 1.84 1.17 17.66
C ALA A 113 0.89 2.07 16.87
N ALA A 114 1.43 3.07 16.21
CA ALA A 114 0.75 3.90 15.23
C ALA A 114 1.52 3.72 13.91
N ILE A 115 0.91 3.07 12.94
CA ILE A 115 1.56 2.68 11.68
C ILE A 115 0.73 3.12 10.48
N TYR A 116 1.39 3.40 9.37
CA TYR A 116 0.74 3.71 8.11
C TYR A 116 1.51 3.13 6.92
N GLU A 117 0.80 2.90 5.83
CA GLU A 117 1.36 2.56 4.53
C GLU A 117 0.67 3.37 3.44
N LEU A 118 1.45 4.02 2.58
CA LEU A 118 0.96 4.57 1.31
C LEU A 118 1.21 3.55 0.22
N ALA A 119 0.27 2.64 0.07
CA ALA A 119 0.40 1.43 -0.71
C ALA A 119 -0.22 1.55 -2.11
N THR A 120 0.34 0.84 -3.08
CA THR A 120 -0.35 0.58 -4.34
C THR A 120 -1.29 -0.61 -4.16
N VAL A 121 -2.54 -0.46 -4.59
CA VAL A 121 -3.51 -1.52 -4.75
C VAL A 121 -3.83 -1.69 -6.24
N TYR A 122 -4.32 -2.86 -6.61
CA TYR A 122 -4.48 -3.27 -8.00
C TYR A 122 -5.93 -3.68 -8.23
N ILE A 123 -6.64 -2.87 -8.99
CA ILE A 123 -8.05 -3.09 -9.30
C ILE A 123 -8.14 -3.67 -10.72
N PRO A 124 -8.67 -4.90 -10.91
CA PRO A 124 -8.84 -5.48 -12.23
C PRO A 124 -9.67 -4.57 -13.12
N SER A 125 -9.29 -4.47 -14.41
CA SER A 125 -10.14 -3.84 -15.42
C SER A 125 -11.31 -4.75 -15.75
N GLU A 126 -12.40 -4.18 -16.25
CA GLU A 126 -13.54 -4.93 -16.81
C GLU A 126 -13.17 -5.66 -18.11
N SER A 127 -12.14 -5.19 -18.80
CA SER A 127 -11.63 -5.77 -20.05
C SER A 127 -10.41 -6.64 -19.78
N GLU A 128 -10.42 -7.90 -20.24
CA GLU A 128 -9.29 -8.83 -20.11
C GLU A 128 -8.00 -8.37 -20.81
N ASN A 129 -8.09 -7.44 -21.76
CA ASN A 129 -6.96 -6.94 -22.52
C ASN A 129 -6.37 -5.63 -21.95
N GLU A 130 -6.95 -5.10 -20.91
CA GLU A 130 -6.47 -3.88 -20.26
C GLU A 130 -5.66 -4.20 -19.00
N LEU A 131 -4.64 -3.38 -18.78
CA LEU A 131 -3.88 -3.44 -17.54
C LEU A 131 -4.75 -3.01 -16.36
N PRO A 132 -4.52 -3.57 -15.17
CA PRO A 132 -5.25 -3.17 -13.98
C PRO A 132 -5.01 -1.70 -13.63
N GLU A 133 -5.97 -1.10 -12.98
CA GLU A 133 -5.81 0.22 -12.41
C GLU A 133 -4.95 0.15 -11.13
N GLU A 134 -3.84 0.89 -11.13
CA GLU A 134 -2.96 1.03 -9.96
C GLU A 134 -3.33 2.27 -9.17
N LYS A 135 -3.86 2.10 -7.96
CA LYS A 135 -4.22 3.20 -7.06
C LYS A 135 -3.29 3.27 -5.86
N LYS A 136 -2.84 4.47 -5.49
CA LYS A 136 -2.20 4.70 -4.19
C LYS A 136 -3.26 4.93 -3.13
N ILE A 137 -3.26 4.10 -2.09
CA ILE A 137 -4.16 4.21 -0.95
C ILE A 137 -3.33 4.40 0.32
N LEU A 138 -3.69 5.40 1.10
CA LEU A 138 -3.17 5.58 2.45
C LEU A 138 -3.99 4.73 3.41
N THR A 139 -3.35 3.73 4.03
CA THR A 139 -3.93 2.94 5.11
C THR A 139 -3.17 3.24 6.39
N ALA A 140 -3.87 3.52 7.47
CA ALA A 140 -3.26 3.81 8.76
C ALA A 140 -4.05 3.13 9.88
N GLY A 141 -3.36 2.80 10.96
CA GLY A 141 -3.94 2.19 12.15
C GLY A 141 -3.13 2.52 13.39
N ILE A 142 -3.82 2.50 14.52
CA ILE A 142 -3.22 2.72 15.83
C ILE A 142 -3.86 1.78 16.84
N TYR A 143 -3.08 1.27 17.76
CA TYR A 143 -3.56 0.54 18.94
C TYR A 143 -2.74 0.92 20.16
N GLY A 144 -3.27 0.67 21.33
CA GLY A 144 -2.65 0.90 22.63
C GLY A 144 -3.52 1.75 23.56
N GLU A 145 -3.07 1.88 24.79
CA GLU A 145 -3.79 2.67 25.81
C GLU A 145 -3.93 4.14 25.38
N GLY A 146 -5.09 4.72 25.63
CA GLY A 146 -5.41 6.11 25.31
C GLY A 146 -5.67 6.37 23.83
N THR A 147 -5.88 5.33 23.01
CA THR A 147 -6.25 5.48 21.60
C THR A 147 -7.75 5.26 21.41
N ASP A 148 -8.37 6.13 20.64
CA ASP A 148 -9.80 6.08 20.33
C ASP A 148 -10.09 6.51 18.89
N PHE A 149 -11.36 6.53 18.53
CA PHE A 149 -11.83 7.02 17.23
C PHE A 149 -11.35 8.46 16.95
N PHE A 150 -11.37 9.33 17.95
CA PHE A 150 -10.99 10.73 17.76
C PHE A 150 -9.50 10.91 17.55
N THR A 151 -8.67 10.02 18.07
CA THR A 151 -7.22 9.98 17.81
C THR A 151 -6.96 9.76 16.32
N VAL A 152 -7.61 8.76 15.71
CA VAL A 152 -7.47 8.47 14.27
C VAL A 152 -8.08 9.59 13.42
N LYS A 153 -9.30 10.03 13.78
CA LYS A 153 -9.99 11.12 13.09
C LYS A 153 -9.16 12.40 13.10
N GLY A 154 -8.56 12.77 14.22
CA GLY A 154 -7.68 13.94 14.32
C GLY A 154 -6.46 13.87 13.39
N ALA A 155 -5.85 12.70 13.24
CA ALA A 155 -4.76 12.51 12.27
C ALA A 155 -5.25 12.69 10.82
N VAL A 156 -6.42 12.13 10.48
CA VAL A 156 -7.04 12.30 9.15
C VAL A 156 -7.35 13.77 8.88
N GLU A 157 -7.99 14.47 9.82
CA GLU A 157 -8.30 15.90 9.70
C GLU A 157 -7.03 16.74 9.54
N GLN A 158 -5.97 16.44 10.28
CA GLN A 158 -4.69 17.12 10.18
C GLN A 158 -4.08 16.94 8.78
N VAL A 159 -4.05 15.71 8.26
CA VAL A 159 -3.51 15.42 6.92
C VAL A 159 -4.32 16.16 5.86
N LEU A 160 -5.65 16.06 5.89
CA LEU A 160 -6.53 16.72 4.92
C LEU A 160 -6.37 18.25 4.95
N SER A 161 -6.31 18.84 6.13
CA SER A 161 -6.09 20.28 6.32
C SER A 161 -4.77 20.75 5.70
N GLN A 162 -3.68 20.03 5.97
CA GLN A 162 -2.35 20.35 5.44
C GLN A 162 -2.20 20.12 3.93
N LEU A 163 -3.07 19.29 3.37
CA LEU A 163 -3.21 19.10 1.93
C LEU A 163 -4.17 20.11 1.29
N HIS A 164 -4.69 21.06 2.08
CA HIS A 164 -5.68 22.06 1.64
C HIS A 164 -7.00 21.44 1.13
N ILE A 165 -7.34 20.25 1.59
CA ILE A 165 -8.62 19.61 1.30
C ILE A 165 -9.64 20.14 2.33
N SER A 166 -10.49 21.04 1.88
CA SER A 166 -11.52 21.69 2.71
C SER A 166 -12.90 21.05 2.48
N LYS A 167 -13.87 21.39 3.32
CA LYS A 167 -15.27 20.94 3.23
C LYS A 167 -15.46 19.44 3.41
N VAL A 168 -14.59 18.81 4.20
CA VAL A 168 -14.72 17.40 4.57
C VAL A 168 -15.88 17.25 5.57
N ARG A 169 -16.70 16.21 5.41
CA ARG A 169 -17.77 15.83 6.32
C ARG A 169 -17.63 14.37 6.69
N PHE A 170 -17.63 14.07 7.97
CA PHE A 170 -17.71 12.71 8.49
C PHE A 170 -19.19 12.35 8.70
N ARG A 171 -19.57 11.16 8.29
CA ARG A 171 -20.93 10.63 8.48
C ARG A 171 -20.79 9.22 9.06
N PRO A 172 -21.65 8.84 10.04
CA PRO A 172 -21.68 7.47 10.51
C PRO A 172 -21.88 6.49 9.34
N CYS A 173 -21.19 5.36 9.41
CA CYS A 173 -21.23 4.31 8.40
C CYS A 173 -21.46 2.97 9.10
N ASP A 174 -22.59 2.33 8.82
CA ASP A 174 -23.00 1.08 9.46
C ASP A 174 -22.82 -0.14 8.55
N ASP A 175 -22.48 0.08 7.27
CA ASP A 175 -22.39 -0.93 6.22
C ASP A 175 -20.95 -1.32 5.82
N ALA A 176 -19.96 -0.92 6.62
CA ALA A 176 -18.55 -1.27 6.39
C ALA A 176 -18.20 -2.57 7.12
N PRO A 177 -18.17 -3.74 6.45
CA PRO A 177 -18.13 -5.06 7.10
C PRO A 177 -16.86 -5.33 7.91
N SER A 178 -15.77 -4.64 7.58
CA SER A 178 -14.48 -4.78 8.27
C SER A 178 -14.37 -3.92 9.55
N TYR A 179 -15.36 -3.10 9.84
CA TYR A 179 -15.31 -2.11 10.92
C TYR A 179 -16.49 -2.25 11.88
N HIS A 180 -16.31 -1.76 13.11
CA HIS A 180 -17.39 -1.77 14.09
C HIS A 180 -18.44 -0.71 13.76
N PRO A 181 -19.73 -1.09 13.57
CA PRO A 181 -20.75 -0.18 13.07
C PRO A 181 -20.98 1.05 13.95
N GLY A 182 -20.82 0.93 15.26
CA GLY A 182 -20.98 2.06 16.19
C GLY A 182 -19.75 2.99 16.30
N SER A 183 -18.69 2.76 15.54
CA SER A 183 -17.43 3.52 15.61
C SER A 183 -16.81 3.79 14.25
N THR A 184 -17.63 3.83 13.21
CA THR A 184 -17.18 4.03 11.81
C THR A 184 -17.85 5.30 11.23
N ALA A 185 -17.07 6.12 10.49
CA ALA A 185 -17.52 7.32 9.81
C ALA A 185 -16.74 7.55 8.50
#